data_7785ce400911a955da78bb097d34e176
#
_entry.id   7785ce400911a955da78bb097d34e176
#
_cell.length_a   1.000
_cell.length_b   1.000
_cell.length_c   1.000
_cell.angle_alpha   90.00
_cell.angle_beta   90.00
_cell.angle_gamma   90.00
#
_symmetry.space_group_name_H-M   'P 1'
#
loop_
_entity.id
_entity.type
_entity.pdbx_description
1 polymer ?
#
loop_
_entity_poly.entity_id
_entity_poly.type
_entity_poly.pdbx_seq_one_letter_code
_entity_poly.pdbx_strand_id
1 'polypeptide(L)'
;MDPNIISSDIKQKNNSQLLKKIHDDFIGLDTKYRIANGEETRRIYLDSTASTLMMGIAHRNSEKFLNHYSNTHSLMHFSAKIATKTYAWVHERMLEFIHANPEHYTCFFTGSGTTSGMNRIARIFSHLQPKKDIVLVSIMEHHSNDLPHRKHGGHVIHIPVDTHESKMGCVDMDLLEHYLKEYEGRVNYVSITGISNVTGI
;
A
#
# COMPACT_ATOMS: atom_id res chain seq x y z
N MET A 1 17.20 14.71 -6.35
CA MET A 1 16.62 15.71 -5.41
C MET A 1 17.32 15.54 -4.08
N ASP A 2 17.85 16.63 -3.54
CA ASP A 2 18.60 16.65 -2.29
C ASP A 2 17.69 16.18 -1.13
N PRO A 3 18.07 15.16 -0.31
CA PRO A 3 17.29 14.72 0.84
C PRO A 3 17.09 15.81 1.91
N ASN A 4 17.85 16.90 1.86
CA ASN A 4 17.72 18.03 2.80
C ASN A 4 16.55 18.97 2.49
N ILE A 5 15.80 18.77 1.40
CA ILE A 5 14.60 19.59 1.09
C ILE A 5 13.38 19.22 1.96
N ILE A 6 13.46 18.14 2.73
CA ILE A 6 12.39 17.75 3.69
C ILE A 6 12.72 18.24 5.12
N SER A 7 13.84 18.93 5.34
CA SER A 7 14.17 19.45 6.65
C SER A 7 13.56 20.83 6.92
N SER A 8 12.76 20.90 7.95
CA SER A 8 12.49 22.00 8.92
C SER A 8 12.15 23.43 8.45
N ASP A 9 12.33 23.83 7.21
CA ASP A 9 12.11 25.23 6.75
C ASP A 9 10.89 25.44 5.85
N ILE A 10 9.97 24.47 5.78
CA ILE A 10 8.66 24.71 5.19
C ILE A 10 7.86 25.51 6.21
N LYS A 11 8.03 26.84 6.19
CA LYS A 11 7.28 27.79 7.01
C LYS A 11 5.80 27.43 6.92
N GLN A 12 5.11 27.36 8.04
CA GLN A 12 3.69 26.99 8.19
C GLN A 12 2.73 27.63 7.13
N LYS A 13 3.08 28.81 6.59
CA LYS A 13 2.34 29.48 5.51
C LYS A 13 2.35 28.74 4.16
N ASN A 14 3.41 27.99 3.84
CA ASN A 14 3.48 27.25 2.57
C ASN A 14 2.75 25.92 2.63
N ASN A 15 2.58 25.33 3.81
CA ASN A 15 1.88 24.05 3.98
C ASN A 15 0.38 24.17 3.69
N SER A 16 -0.28 25.26 4.10
CA SER A 16 -1.72 25.44 3.86
C SER A 16 -2.06 25.56 2.37
N GLN A 17 -1.19 26.24 1.60
CA GLN A 17 -1.36 26.36 0.15
C GLN A 17 -1.10 25.04 -0.58
N LEU A 18 -0.09 24.27 -0.13
CA LEU A 18 0.20 22.94 -0.68
C LEU A 18 -0.94 21.97 -0.38
N LEU A 19 -1.41 21.91 0.86
CA LEU A 19 -2.55 21.07 1.26
C LEU A 19 -3.80 21.43 0.46
N LYS A 20 -4.08 22.72 0.25
CA LYS A 20 -5.18 23.15 -0.58
C LYS A 20 -5.04 22.68 -2.02
N LYS A 21 -3.85 22.82 -2.63
CA LYS A 21 -3.58 22.33 -4.00
C LYS A 21 -3.76 20.82 -4.12
N ILE A 22 -3.30 20.06 -3.12
CA ILE A 22 -3.49 18.61 -3.08
C ILE A 22 -4.97 18.27 -2.96
N HIS A 23 -5.69 18.92 -2.05
CA HIS A 23 -7.12 18.72 -1.88
C HIS A 23 -7.88 19.02 -3.17
N ASP A 24 -7.62 20.16 -3.79
CA ASP A 24 -8.34 20.62 -4.99
C ASP A 24 -8.02 19.77 -6.24
N ASP A 25 -6.94 18.97 -6.22
CA ASP A 25 -6.55 18.08 -7.31
C ASP A 25 -7.24 16.69 -7.24
N PHE A 26 -7.95 16.36 -6.14
CA PHE A 26 -8.73 15.12 -6.09
C PHE A 26 -9.99 15.20 -6.94
N ILE A 27 -10.17 14.22 -7.82
CA ILE A 27 -11.31 14.15 -8.73
C ILE A 27 -12.56 13.74 -7.96
N GLY A 28 -13.64 14.50 -8.12
CA GLY A 28 -14.96 14.18 -7.59
C GLY A 28 -15.29 14.77 -6.22
N LEU A 29 -14.43 15.59 -5.61
CA LEU A 29 -14.76 16.30 -4.36
C LEU A 29 -15.82 17.38 -4.57
N ASP A 30 -15.91 17.97 -5.75
CA ASP A 30 -16.92 19.02 -6.08
C ASP A 30 -18.24 18.45 -6.58
N THR A 31 -18.38 17.13 -6.64
CA THR A 31 -19.63 16.48 -7.07
C THR A 31 -20.75 16.82 -6.11
N LYS A 32 -21.90 17.21 -6.66
CA LYS A 32 -23.11 17.49 -5.88
C LYS A 32 -24.07 16.32 -5.94
N TYR A 33 -24.71 16.05 -4.84
CA TYR A 33 -25.74 15.02 -4.71
C TYR A 33 -27.03 15.64 -4.20
N ARG A 34 -28.15 15.16 -4.72
CA ARG A 34 -29.47 15.49 -4.20
C ARG A 34 -29.75 14.63 -2.96
N ILE A 35 -29.98 15.25 -1.83
CA ILE A 35 -30.30 14.58 -0.57
C ILE A 35 -31.80 14.35 -0.37
N ALA A 36 -32.18 13.60 0.65
CA ALA A 36 -33.55 13.15 0.86
C ALA A 36 -34.60 14.28 0.98
N ASN A 37 -34.21 15.46 1.48
CA ASN A 37 -35.09 16.63 1.55
C ASN A 37 -35.24 17.38 0.20
N GLY A 38 -34.60 16.91 -0.85
CA GLY A 38 -34.62 17.49 -2.18
C GLY A 38 -33.59 18.57 -2.47
N GLU A 39 -32.78 18.97 -1.48
CA GLU A 39 -31.69 19.93 -1.65
C GLU A 39 -30.47 19.29 -2.27
N GLU A 40 -29.62 20.12 -2.90
CA GLU A 40 -28.31 19.69 -3.36
C GLU A 40 -27.24 19.98 -2.30
N THR A 41 -26.37 18.98 -2.03
CA THR A 41 -25.22 19.16 -1.17
C THR A 41 -23.95 18.72 -1.88
N ARG A 42 -22.83 19.35 -1.53
CA ARG A 42 -21.50 18.92 -2.00
C ARG A 42 -21.11 17.60 -1.35
N ARG A 43 -20.42 16.74 -2.08
CA ARG A 43 -19.84 15.50 -1.56
C ARG A 43 -18.93 15.79 -0.37
N ILE A 44 -19.16 15.08 0.72
CA ILE A 44 -18.24 14.97 1.86
C ILE A 44 -17.65 13.58 1.80
N TYR A 45 -16.35 13.47 1.54
CA TYR A 45 -15.66 12.19 1.41
C TYR A 45 -14.71 11.97 2.59
N LEU A 46 -15.03 10.98 3.44
CA LEU A 46 -14.30 10.69 4.67
C LEU A 46 -13.69 9.27 4.67
N ASP A 47 -13.75 8.57 3.54
CA ASP A 47 -13.36 7.16 3.44
C ASP A 47 -12.07 6.95 2.61
N SER A 48 -11.13 7.87 2.71
CA SER A 48 -9.84 7.75 2.00
C SER A 48 -8.99 6.58 2.49
N THR A 49 -9.22 6.11 3.72
CA THR A 49 -8.52 4.94 4.29
C THR A 49 -8.91 3.66 3.57
N ALA A 50 -10.18 3.49 3.22
CA ALA A 50 -10.65 2.33 2.47
C ALA A 50 -10.45 2.48 0.96
N SER A 51 -10.66 3.70 0.42
CA SER A 51 -10.53 3.97 -1.02
C SER A 51 -10.15 5.42 -1.28
N THR A 52 -8.91 5.68 -1.62
CA THR A 52 -8.44 7.02 -1.97
C THR A 52 -8.98 7.45 -3.34
N LEU A 53 -9.52 8.67 -3.42
CA LEU A 53 -9.93 9.27 -4.69
C LEU A 53 -8.72 9.48 -5.60
N MET A 54 -8.95 9.42 -6.91
CA MET A 54 -7.89 9.66 -7.89
C MET A 54 -7.45 11.12 -7.89
N MET A 55 -6.14 11.36 -7.89
CA MET A 55 -5.60 12.69 -8.09
C MET A 55 -5.62 13.07 -9.57
N GLY A 56 -6.01 14.30 -9.87
CA GLY A 56 -6.05 14.83 -11.23
C GLY A 56 -4.70 14.79 -11.93
N ILE A 57 -3.59 15.02 -11.19
CA ILE A 57 -2.24 14.91 -11.76
C ILE A 57 -1.94 13.48 -12.24
N ALA A 58 -2.38 12.45 -11.52
CA ALA A 58 -2.19 11.05 -11.92
C ALA A 58 -3.00 10.76 -13.20
N HIS A 59 -4.26 11.20 -13.24
CA HIS A 59 -5.12 11.06 -14.41
C HIS A 59 -4.50 11.73 -15.65
N ARG A 60 -4.15 13.00 -15.55
CA ARG A 60 -3.55 13.76 -16.69
C ARG A 60 -2.24 13.14 -17.18
N ASN A 61 -1.40 12.62 -16.30
CA ASN A 61 -0.17 11.96 -16.72
C ASN A 61 -0.44 10.60 -17.39
N SER A 62 -1.45 9.86 -16.93
CA SER A 62 -1.88 8.64 -17.60
C SER A 62 -2.41 8.91 -19.00
N GLU A 63 -3.24 9.95 -19.20
CA GLU A 63 -3.71 10.35 -20.52
C GLU A 63 -2.57 10.73 -21.46
N LYS A 64 -1.58 11.50 -20.99
CA LYS A 64 -0.39 11.83 -21.78
C LYS A 64 0.39 10.59 -22.19
N PHE A 65 0.53 9.62 -21.29
CA PHE A 65 1.23 8.37 -21.60
C PHE A 65 0.46 7.53 -22.63
N LEU A 66 -0.87 7.50 -22.57
CA LEU A 66 -1.71 6.75 -23.52
C LEU A 66 -1.49 7.18 -24.99
N ASN A 67 -1.10 8.42 -25.24
CA ASN A 67 -0.73 8.88 -26.59
C ASN A 67 0.50 8.15 -27.17
N HIS A 68 1.31 7.54 -26.30
CA HIS A 68 2.51 6.81 -26.65
C HIS A 68 2.44 5.34 -26.24
N TYR A 69 1.26 4.88 -25.79
CA TYR A 69 1.10 3.50 -25.30
C TYR A 69 1.55 2.49 -26.35
N SER A 70 2.39 1.58 -25.93
CA SER A 70 2.93 0.51 -26.77
C SER A 70 3.54 -0.59 -25.90
N ASN A 71 4.08 -1.62 -26.54
CA ASN A 71 4.78 -2.71 -25.93
C ASN A 71 6.01 -2.21 -25.13
N THR A 72 6.18 -2.69 -23.91
CA THR A 72 7.29 -2.37 -22.99
C THR A 72 8.53 -3.24 -23.18
N HIS A 73 8.56 -4.10 -24.19
CA HIS A 73 9.64 -5.05 -24.46
C HIS A 73 10.33 -4.81 -25.81
N SER A 74 10.07 -3.69 -26.45
CA SER A 74 10.60 -3.37 -27.77
C SER A 74 11.28 -2.00 -27.80
N LEU A 75 12.33 -1.90 -28.60
CA LEU A 75 13.00 -0.64 -28.92
C LEU A 75 12.96 -0.34 -30.42
N MET A 76 12.14 -1.07 -31.18
CA MET A 76 12.13 -1.00 -32.65
C MET A 76 11.49 0.27 -33.20
N HIS A 77 10.47 0.79 -32.54
CA HIS A 77 9.79 2.02 -32.98
C HIS A 77 9.66 3.03 -31.85
N PHE A 78 9.32 4.26 -32.20
CA PHE A 78 9.39 5.40 -31.28
C PHE A 78 8.50 5.23 -30.04
N SER A 79 7.23 4.86 -30.20
CA SER A 79 6.31 4.66 -29.08
C SER A 79 6.76 3.52 -28.17
N ALA A 80 7.28 2.41 -28.71
CA ALA A 80 7.83 1.33 -27.90
C ALA A 80 9.06 1.76 -27.08
N LYS A 81 9.91 2.62 -27.65
CA LYS A 81 11.04 3.22 -26.91
C LYS A 81 10.56 4.05 -25.72
N ILE A 82 9.53 4.89 -25.94
CA ILE A 82 8.92 5.70 -24.86
C ILE A 82 8.33 4.78 -23.78
N ALA A 83 7.48 3.82 -24.18
CA ALA A 83 6.83 2.92 -23.24
C ALA A 83 7.84 2.11 -22.40
N THR A 84 8.87 1.53 -23.05
CA THR A 84 9.93 0.77 -22.38
C THR A 84 10.73 1.63 -21.42
N LYS A 85 11.14 2.82 -21.81
CA LYS A 85 11.89 3.74 -20.94
C LYS A 85 11.04 4.24 -19.77
N THR A 86 9.77 4.57 -20.01
CA THR A 86 8.86 4.99 -18.94
C THR A 86 8.64 3.87 -17.94
N TYR A 87 8.44 2.63 -18.42
CA TYR A 87 8.29 1.46 -17.57
C TYR A 87 9.52 1.24 -16.67
N ALA A 88 10.72 1.26 -17.23
CA ALA A 88 11.96 1.15 -16.46
C ALA A 88 12.09 2.28 -15.43
N TRP A 89 11.87 3.52 -15.85
CA TRP A 89 11.94 4.69 -14.99
C TRP A 89 10.97 4.61 -13.79
N VAL A 90 9.76 4.10 -13.98
CA VAL A 90 8.80 3.96 -12.87
C VAL A 90 9.30 2.94 -11.83
N HIS A 91 9.94 1.84 -12.25
CA HIS A 91 10.54 0.88 -11.31
C HIS A 91 11.65 1.52 -10.46
N GLU A 92 12.52 2.30 -11.09
CA GLU A 92 13.58 3.03 -10.39
C GLU A 92 13.00 4.06 -9.40
N ARG A 93 11.98 4.83 -9.83
CA ARG A 93 11.31 5.80 -8.96
C ARG A 93 10.64 5.16 -7.75
N MET A 94 10.06 3.97 -7.89
CA MET A 94 9.48 3.24 -6.76
C MET A 94 10.53 2.81 -5.75
N LEU A 95 11.69 2.32 -6.19
CA LEU A 95 12.80 2.00 -5.28
C LEU A 95 13.33 3.24 -4.56
N GLU A 96 13.51 4.35 -5.26
CA GLU A 96 13.91 5.62 -4.65
C GLU A 96 12.89 6.11 -3.62
N PHE A 97 11.59 6.02 -3.93
CA PHE A 97 10.52 6.47 -3.03
C PHE A 97 10.54 5.76 -1.68
N ILE A 98 10.86 4.46 -1.67
CA ILE A 98 10.96 3.66 -0.44
C ILE A 98 12.39 3.58 0.11
N HIS A 99 13.34 4.34 -0.44
CA HIS A 99 14.76 4.34 -0.06
C HIS A 99 15.42 2.95 -0.15
N ALA A 100 14.98 2.11 -1.08
CA ALA A 100 15.54 0.78 -1.31
C ALA A 100 16.76 0.84 -2.22
N ASN A 101 17.86 0.19 -1.81
CA ASN A 101 19.07 0.10 -2.64
C ASN A 101 18.82 -0.83 -3.84
N PRO A 102 18.96 -0.36 -5.10
CA PRO A 102 18.73 -1.17 -6.31
C PRO A 102 19.70 -2.35 -6.47
N GLU A 103 20.83 -2.39 -5.75
CA GLU A 103 21.71 -3.53 -5.72
C GLU A 103 21.13 -4.75 -4.97
N HIS A 104 20.21 -4.50 -4.02
CA HIS A 104 19.62 -5.52 -3.16
C HIS A 104 18.11 -5.70 -3.35
N TYR A 105 17.47 -4.74 -4.00
CA TYR A 105 16.01 -4.71 -4.16
C TYR A 105 15.62 -4.54 -5.62
N THR A 106 14.52 -5.14 -5.96
CA THR A 106 13.87 -4.94 -7.26
C THR A 106 12.40 -4.60 -7.07
N CYS A 107 11.87 -3.84 -7.99
CA CYS A 107 10.45 -3.51 -8.04
C CYS A 107 9.79 -4.22 -9.22
N PHE A 108 8.60 -4.74 -9.02
CA PHE A 108 7.75 -5.21 -10.11
C PHE A 108 6.27 -5.01 -9.77
N PHE A 109 5.46 -4.74 -10.77
CA PHE A 109 4.04 -4.53 -10.61
C PHE A 109 3.28 -5.85 -10.70
N THR A 110 2.39 -6.11 -9.73
CA THR A 110 1.67 -7.39 -9.65
C THR A 110 0.26 -7.35 -10.25
N GLY A 111 -0.24 -6.18 -10.64
CA GLY A 111 -1.66 -5.99 -10.98
C GLY A 111 -2.57 -6.21 -9.76
N SER A 112 -3.87 -6.02 -9.91
CA SER A 112 -4.90 -6.30 -8.89
C SER A 112 -4.57 -5.89 -7.44
N GLY A 113 -3.77 -4.83 -7.27
CA GLY A 113 -3.43 -4.21 -5.98
C GLY A 113 -2.67 -5.12 -5.01
N THR A 114 -2.72 -4.77 -3.73
CA THR A 114 -2.03 -5.48 -2.63
C THR A 114 -2.44 -6.95 -2.52
N THR A 115 -3.70 -7.28 -2.80
CA THR A 115 -4.20 -8.67 -2.75
C THR A 115 -3.36 -9.61 -3.63
N SER A 116 -3.02 -9.18 -4.85
CA SER A 116 -2.15 -9.96 -5.75
C SER A 116 -0.75 -10.13 -5.18
N GLY A 117 -0.18 -9.05 -4.63
CA GLY A 117 1.13 -9.08 -3.96
C GLY A 117 1.16 -10.06 -2.79
N MET A 118 0.18 -9.99 -1.89
CA MET A 118 0.10 -10.84 -0.70
C MET A 118 -0.09 -12.32 -1.04
N ASN A 119 -0.93 -12.65 -2.03
CA ASN A 119 -1.06 -14.02 -2.53
C ASN A 119 0.27 -14.56 -3.08
N ARG A 120 1.03 -13.72 -3.77
CA ARG A 120 2.34 -14.09 -4.31
C ARG A 120 3.37 -14.33 -3.20
N ILE A 121 3.44 -13.43 -2.21
CA ILE A 121 4.35 -13.54 -1.06
C ILE A 121 4.05 -14.80 -0.26
N ALA A 122 2.80 -15.02 0.14
CA ALA A 122 2.39 -16.19 0.91
C ALA A 122 2.78 -17.49 0.21
N ARG A 123 2.52 -17.59 -1.11
CA ARG A 123 2.89 -18.77 -1.90
C ARG A 123 4.40 -18.95 -2.03
N ILE A 124 5.16 -17.87 -2.23
CA ILE A 124 6.63 -17.96 -2.36
C ILE A 124 7.23 -18.43 -1.05
N PHE A 125 6.85 -17.85 0.08
CA PHE A 125 7.43 -18.20 1.37
C PHE A 125 7.12 -19.64 1.78
N SER A 126 5.92 -20.14 1.51
CA SER A 126 5.60 -21.56 1.77
C SER A 126 6.49 -22.53 1.00
N HIS A 127 6.97 -22.16 -0.20
CA HIS A 127 7.86 -22.97 -1.01
C HIS A 127 9.34 -22.82 -0.62
N LEU A 128 9.77 -21.60 -0.27
CA LEU A 128 11.17 -21.32 0.08
C LEU A 128 11.57 -21.97 1.40
N GLN A 129 10.66 -22.06 2.35
CA GLN A 129 10.91 -22.58 3.70
C GLN A 129 9.89 -23.66 4.11
N PRO A 130 9.84 -24.80 3.42
CA PRO A 130 8.78 -25.80 3.62
C PRO A 130 8.77 -26.45 5.02
N LYS A 131 9.87 -26.32 5.77
CA LYS A 131 9.97 -26.77 7.16
C LYS A 131 9.38 -25.77 8.17
N LYS A 132 9.17 -24.54 7.76
CA LYS A 132 8.56 -23.49 8.57
C LYS A 132 7.10 -23.35 8.17
N ASP A 133 6.26 -24.05 8.88
CA ASP A 133 4.85 -24.25 8.54
C ASP A 133 3.89 -23.29 9.26
N ILE A 134 4.39 -22.39 10.12
CA ILE A 134 3.57 -21.46 10.91
C ILE A 134 3.72 -20.03 10.37
N VAL A 135 2.59 -19.35 10.21
CA VAL A 135 2.49 -17.92 9.91
C VAL A 135 1.71 -17.24 11.02
N LEU A 136 2.30 -16.20 11.62
CA LEU A 136 1.63 -15.39 12.63
C LEU A 136 1.00 -14.18 11.94
N VAL A 137 -0.29 -13.94 12.16
CA VAL A 137 -1.07 -12.88 11.50
C VAL A 137 -1.89 -12.13 12.54
N SER A 138 -1.89 -10.79 12.51
CA SER A 138 -2.76 -10.06 13.46
C SER A 138 -4.24 -10.23 13.09
N ILE A 139 -5.14 -10.17 14.08
CA ILE A 139 -6.58 -10.19 13.83
C ILE A 139 -7.08 -8.87 13.21
N MET A 140 -6.24 -7.83 13.18
CA MET A 140 -6.58 -6.52 12.63
C MET A 140 -6.38 -6.42 11.12
N GLU A 141 -5.93 -7.49 10.48
CA GLU A 141 -5.59 -7.48 9.07
C GLU A 141 -6.80 -7.24 8.17
N HIS A 142 -6.57 -6.49 7.11
CA HIS A 142 -7.49 -6.48 5.98
C HIS A 142 -7.51 -7.88 5.33
N HIS A 143 -8.65 -8.30 4.79
CA HIS A 143 -8.78 -9.60 4.12
C HIS A 143 -7.71 -9.87 3.06
N SER A 144 -7.21 -8.83 2.38
CA SER A 144 -6.11 -8.98 1.42
C SER A 144 -4.79 -9.44 2.04
N ASN A 145 -4.62 -9.26 3.35
CA ASN A 145 -3.44 -9.67 4.12
C ASN A 145 -3.72 -10.81 5.12
N ASP A 146 -4.94 -11.34 5.19
CA ASP A 146 -5.28 -12.49 6.00
C ASP A 146 -5.54 -13.74 5.12
N LEU A 147 -6.46 -13.65 4.16
CA LEU A 147 -6.89 -14.79 3.36
C LEU A 147 -5.77 -15.46 2.54
N PRO A 148 -4.80 -14.74 1.95
CA PRO A 148 -3.70 -15.37 1.25
C PRO A 148 -2.85 -16.29 2.15
N HIS A 149 -2.66 -15.89 3.41
CA HIS A 149 -1.88 -16.70 4.37
C HIS A 149 -2.62 -17.97 4.75
N ARG A 150 -3.93 -17.90 4.97
CA ARG A 150 -4.77 -19.11 5.21
C ARG A 150 -4.74 -20.07 4.03
N LYS A 151 -4.65 -19.55 2.80
CA LYS A 151 -4.65 -20.34 1.58
C LYS A 151 -3.29 -20.98 1.28
N HIS A 152 -2.20 -20.29 1.53
CA HIS A 152 -0.87 -20.65 1.05
C HIS A 152 0.18 -20.76 2.15
N GLY A 153 -0.04 -20.14 3.31
CA GLY A 153 0.99 -19.97 4.35
C GLY A 153 1.23 -21.18 5.25
N GLY A 154 0.39 -22.22 5.16
CA GLY A 154 0.44 -23.35 6.07
C GLY A 154 -0.52 -23.19 7.25
N HIS A 155 -0.02 -23.32 8.49
CA HIS A 155 -0.81 -23.15 9.70
C HIS A 155 -0.78 -21.68 10.16
N VAL A 156 -1.93 -21.00 10.08
CA VAL A 156 -2.05 -19.60 10.48
C VAL A 156 -2.49 -19.50 11.93
N ILE A 157 -1.73 -18.78 12.75
CA ILE A 157 -2.08 -18.43 14.13
C ILE A 157 -2.37 -16.93 14.16
N HIS A 158 -3.55 -16.57 14.65
CA HIS A 158 -3.96 -15.17 14.76
C HIS A 158 -3.53 -14.60 16.11
N ILE A 159 -2.85 -13.45 16.06
CA ILE A 159 -2.44 -12.69 17.25
C ILE A 159 -3.58 -11.72 17.58
N PRO A 160 -4.17 -11.78 18.76
CA PRO A 160 -5.24 -10.89 19.18
C PRO A 160 -4.74 -9.47 19.39
N VAL A 161 -5.68 -8.56 19.64
CA VAL A 161 -5.38 -7.22 20.11
C VAL A 161 -5.23 -7.21 21.63
N ASP A 162 -4.39 -6.30 22.12
CA ASP A 162 -4.28 -6.01 23.53
C ASP A 162 -5.58 -5.35 24.02
N THR A 163 -6.09 -5.82 25.15
CA THR A 163 -7.33 -5.32 25.78
C THR A 163 -7.06 -4.36 26.92
N HIS A 164 -5.80 -4.12 27.28
CA HIS A 164 -5.45 -3.12 28.29
C HIS A 164 -5.81 -1.72 27.80
N GLU A 165 -6.41 -0.92 28.67
CA GLU A 165 -6.96 0.40 28.34
C GLU A 165 -5.98 1.32 27.62
N SER A 166 -4.70 1.30 28.02
CA SER A 166 -3.62 2.13 27.41
C SER A 166 -3.12 1.63 26.04
N LYS A 167 -3.46 0.39 25.66
CA LYS A 167 -3.00 -0.26 24.42
C LYS A 167 -4.16 -0.83 23.61
N MET A 168 -5.38 -0.48 23.98
CA MET A 168 -6.59 -1.05 23.37
C MET A 168 -6.56 -0.93 21.85
N GLY A 169 -6.71 -2.07 21.17
CA GLY A 169 -6.71 -2.15 19.72
C GLY A 169 -5.34 -2.29 19.07
N CYS A 170 -4.24 -2.20 19.85
CA CYS A 170 -2.91 -2.55 19.35
C CYS A 170 -2.72 -4.07 19.31
N VAL A 171 -1.79 -4.56 18.52
CA VAL A 171 -1.41 -5.98 18.53
C VAL A 171 -0.86 -6.38 19.90
N ASP A 172 -1.27 -7.53 20.42
CA ASP A 172 -0.73 -8.09 21.65
C ASP A 172 0.72 -8.55 21.42
N MET A 173 1.66 -7.67 21.77
CA MET A 173 3.09 -7.92 21.56
C MET A 173 3.65 -8.97 22.52
N ASP A 174 3.08 -9.13 23.69
CA ASP A 174 3.54 -10.13 24.68
C ASP A 174 3.16 -11.54 24.17
N LEU A 175 1.96 -11.69 23.62
CA LEU A 175 1.54 -12.94 23.01
C LEU A 175 2.28 -13.23 21.69
N LEU A 176 2.60 -12.20 20.91
CA LEU A 176 3.45 -12.37 19.72
C LEU A 176 4.83 -12.93 20.11
N GLU A 177 5.47 -12.34 21.14
CA GLU A 177 6.76 -12.82 21.62
C GLU A 177 6.67 -14.25 22.17
N HIS A 178 5.59 -14.57 22.89
CA HIS A 178 5.32 -15.93 23.36
C HIS A 178 5.26 -16.93 22.19
N TYR A 179 4.50 -16.66 21.14
CA TYR A 179 4.40 -17.56 19.99
C TYR A 179 5.69 -17.67 19.21
N LEU A 180 6.48 -16.60 19.10
CA LEU A 180 7.80 -16.65 18.46
C LEU A 180 8.75 -17.59 19.20
N LYS A 181 8.65 -17.66 20.52
CA LYS A 181 9.43 -18.60 21.37
C LYS A 181 8.87 -20.03 21.32
N GLU A 182 7.55 -20.17 21.45
CA GLU A 182 6.88 -21.48 21.44
C GLU A 182 7.10 -22.24 20.12
N TYR A 183 7.05 -21.51 19.00
CA TYR A 183 7.21 -22.07 17.66
C TYR A 183 8.57 -21.75 17.04
N GLU A 184 9.60 -21.61 17.87
CA GLU A 184 10.96 -21.34 17.38
C GLU A 184 11.39 -22.36 16.31
N GLY A 185 11.96 -21.86 15.22
CA GLY A 185 12.37 -22.69 14.08
C GLY A 185 11.21 -23.11 13.13
N ARG A 186 9.95 -22.97 13.53
CA ARG A 186 8.77 -23.29 12.72
C ARG A 186 8.07 -22.07 12.16
N VAL A 187 8.25 -20.87 12.73
CA VAL A 187 7.66 -19.64 12.19
C VAL A 187 8.32 -19.27 10.90
N ASN A 188 7.52 -19.18 9.83
CA ASN A 188 7.98 -18.77 8.50
C ASN A 188 8.11 -17.25 8.42
N TYR A 189 7.04 -16.54 8.78
CA TYR A 189 7.01 -15.08 8.82
C TYR A 189 5.86 -14.59 9.72
N VAL A 190 5.91 -13.30 10.01
CA VAL A 190 4.87 -12.56 10.73
C VAL A 190 4.27 -11.55 9.77
N SER A 191 2.95 -11.41 9.74
CA SER A 191 2.22 -10.44 8.93
C SER A 191 1.35 -9.55 9.80
N ILE A 192 1.68 -8.25 9.87
CA ILE A 192 1.03 -7.28 10.75
C ILE A 192 0.76 -6.01 9.97
N THR A 193 -0.47 -5.49 10.06
CA THR A 193 -0.82 -4.17 9.52
C THR A 193 -0.18 -3.06 10.34
N GLY A 194 0.30 -2.01 9.68
CA GLY A 194 0.81 -0.82 10.36
C GLY A 194 -0.30 0.11 10.84
N ILE A 195 -1.44 0.11 10.15
CA ILE A 195 -2.63 0.90 10.50
C ILE A 195 -3.85 0.15 9.98
N SER A 196 -4.81 -0.13 10.86
CA SER A 196 -6.08 -0.74 10.47
C SER A 196 -6.93 0.24 9.64
N ASN A 197 -7.42 -0.22 8.50
CA ASN A 197 -8.36 0.56 7.68
C ASN A 197 -9.76 0.69 8.29
N VAL A 198 -10.06 -0.06 9.35
CA VAL A 198 -11.36 -0.03 10.05
C VAL A 198 -11.30 0.86 11.28
N THR A 199 -10.29 0.70 12.12
CA THR A 199 -10.18 1.41 13.40
C THR A 199 -9.28 2.64 13.34
N GLY A 200 -8.35 2.71 12.39
CA GLY A 200 -7.33 3.75 12.30
C GLY A 200 -6.20 3.61 13.34
N ILE A 201 -6.17 2.49 14.06
CA ILE A 201 -5.14 2.15 15.06
C ILE A 201 -4.02 1.37 14.40
#